data_8442aa343f3ef45e08588cd8e5cddad3
#
_entry.id   8442aa343f3ef45e08588cd8e5cddad3
#
_cell.length_a   1.000
_cell.length_b   1.000
_cell.length_c   1.000
_cell.angle_alpha   90.00
_cell.angle_beta   90.00
_cell.angle_gamma   90.00
#
_symmetry.space_group_name_H-M   'P 1'
#
loop_
_entity.id
_entity.type
_entity.pdbx_description
1 polymer ?
#
loop_
_entity_poly.entity_id
_entity_poly.type
_entity_poly.pdbx_seq_one_letter_code
_entity_poly.pdbx_strand_id
1 'polypeptide(L)'
;MAASARIILPAIWLGLIIGISLIEAPLKFTAPGITIPLGLGIGRLVFGVMNWVELVIAVILLWSLLKSGVDRVYRSVACGLIGVLITKVVVIRPLLNQRTDAVLAGVDEGGSSLHLLYIAADGLLIVGLVAALVMAVRRWVLIRPAVAADDR
;
A
#
# COMPACT_ATOMS: atom_id res chain seq x y z
N MET A 1 10.24 -5.01 19.72
CA MET A 1 10.23 -5.43 18.31
C MET A 1 8.81 -5.40 17.67
N ALA A 2 7.77 -6.08 18.21
CA ALA A 2 6.44 -6.09 17.57
C ALA A 2 5.75 -4.70 17.52
N ALA A 3 5.88 -3.88 18.56
CA ALA A 3 5.33 -2.52 18.57
C ALA A 3 6.00 -1.61 17.52
N SER A 4 7.31 -1.70 17.37
CA SER A 4 8.05 -0.95 16.35
C SER A 4 7.63 -1.35 14.93
N ALA A 5 7.41 -2.64 14.67
CA ALA A 5 6.92 -3.11 13.38
C ALA A 5 5.55 -2.53 13.02
N ARG A 6 4.63 -2.37 14.00
CA ARG A 6 3.30 -1.78 13.82
C ARG A 6 3.32 -0.28 13.51
N ILE A 7 4.46 0.39 13.66
CA ILE A 7 4.67 1.78 13.27
C ILE A 7 5.46 1.85 11.97
N ILE A 8 6.58 1.15 11.90
CA ILE A 8 7.52 1.24 10.79
C ILE A 8 6.92 0.68 9.49
N LEU A 9 6.27 -0.50 9.56
CA LEU A 9 5.74 -1.15 8.36
C LEU A 9 4.63 -0.35 7.67
N PRO A 10 3.59 0.17 8.39
CA PRO A 10 2.62 1.06 7.77
C PRO A 10 3.23 2.36 7.22
N ALA A 11 4.29 2.91 7.86
CA ALA A 11 4.96 4.11 7.37
C ALA A 11 5.71 3.84 6.06
N ILE A 12 6.46 2.74 5.96
CA ILE A 12 7.14 2.32 4.73
C ILE A 12 6.11 2.04 3.63
N TRP A 13 5.03 1.33 3.95
CA TRP A 13 3.97 1.00 3.00
C TRP A 13 3.29 2.27 2.46
N LEU A 14 2.97 3.21 3.33
CA LEU A 14 2.41 4.51 2.94
C LEU A 14 3.35 5.28 2.01
N GLY A 15 4.63 5.37 2.36
CA GLY A 15 5.65 6.03 1.54
C GLY A 15 5.81 5.38 0.17
N LEU A 16 5.74 4.05 0.10
CA LEU A 16 5.80 3.29 -1.15
C LEU A 16 4.62 3.62 -2.08
N ILE A 17 3.38 3.63 -1.55
CA ILE A 17 2.19 3.97 -2.34
C ILE A 17 2.26 5.42 -2.80
N ILE A 18 2.57 6.38 -1.93
CA ILE A 18 2.68 7.79 -2.31
C ILE A 18 3.75 7.98 -3.38
N GLY A 19 4.94 7.41 -3.19
CA GLY A 19 6.06 7.56 -4.12
C GLY A 19 5.77 6.98 -5.50
N ILE A 20 5.18 5.80 -5.57
CA ILE A 20 4.96 5.11 -6.85
C ILE A 20 3.62 5.51 -7.47
N SER A 21 2.51 5.44 -6.72
CA SER A 21 1.18 5.64 -7.31
C SER A 21 0.84 7.10 -7.53
N LEU A 22 1.28 8.02 -6.65
CA LEU A 22 0.92 9.43 -6.77
C LEU A 22 2.01 10.28 -7.42
N ILE A 23 3.28 9.89 -7.34
CA ILE A 23 4.40 10.67 -7.88
C ILE A 23 4.91 10.03 -9.18
N GLU A 24 5.44 8.81 -9.12
CA GLU A 24 6.08 8.17 -10.30
C GLU A 24 5.08 7.92 -11.42
N ALA A 25 3.91 7.38 -11.10
CA ALA A 25 2.94 6.96 -12.11
C ALA A 25 2.47 8.10 -13.04
N PRO A 26 2.06 9.29 -12.55
CA PRO A 26 1.75 10.41 -13.43
C PRO A 26 3.01 11.05 -14.03
N LEU A 27 4.08 11.18 -13.26
CA LEU A 27 5.29 11.90 -13.66
C LEU A 27 6.00 11.25 -14.86
N LYS A 28 6.03 9.91 -14.94
CA LYS A 28 6.68 9.21 -16.06
C LYS A 28 6.11 9.58 -17.44
N PHE A 29 4.81 9.90 -17.52
CA PHE A 29 4.18 10.29 -18.78
C PHE A 29 4.54 11.71 -19.23
N THR A 30 5.21 12.51 -18.39
CA THR A 30 5.73 13.83 -18.76
C THR A 30 7.13 13.78 -19.35
N ALA A 31 7.80 12.62 -19.30
CA ALA A 31 9.15 12.48 -19.81
C ALA A 31 9.17 12.52 -21.35
N PRO A 32 10.13 13.25 -21.97
CA PRO A 32 10.25 13.32 -23.43
C PRO A 32 10.39 11.93 -24.04
N GLY A 33 9.65 11.65 -25.11
CA GLY A 33 9.69 10.38 -25.84
C GLY A 33 8.86 9.24 -25.21
N ILE A 34 8.22 9.44 -24.08
CA ILE A 34 7.30 8.45 -23.51
C ILE A 34 6.00 8.43 -24.30
N THR A 35 5.65 7.25 -24.81
CA THR A 35 4.34 6.96 -25.40
C THR A 35 3.45 6.25 -24.39
N ILE A 36 2.13 6.25 -24.62
CA ILE A 36 1.19 5.53 -23.74
C ILE A 36 1.57 4.05 -23.59
N PRO A 37 1.81 3.27 -24.67
CA PRO A 37 2.23 1.88 -24.54
C PRO A 37 3.52 1.72 -23.71
N LEU A 38 4.54 2.54 -23.98
CA LEU A 38 5.80 2.46 -23.24
C LEU A 38 5.59 2.77 -21.74
N GLY A 39 4.85 3.83 -21.42
CA GLY A 39 4.53 4.21 -20.05
C GLY A 39 3.71 3.15 -19.31
N LEU A 40 2.77 2.48 -19.98
CA LEU A 40 2.02 1.35 -19.42
C LEU A 40 2.91 0.12 -19.21
N GLY A 41 3.83 -0.18 -20.13
CA GLY A 41 4.79 -1.26 -19.99
C GLY A 41 5.71 -1.06 -18.79
N ILE A 42 6.26 0.15 -18.60
CA ILE A 42 7.05 0.51 -17.42
C ILE A 42 6.21 0.38 -16.15
N GLY A 43 5.00 0.95 -16.15
CA GLY A 43 4.07 0.88 -15.01
C GLY A 43 3.76 -0.55 -14.61
N ARG A 44 3.55 -1.46 -15.58
CA ARG A 44 3.32 -2.88 -15.31
C ARG A 44 4.46 -3.51 -14.50
N LEU A 45 5.71 -3.20 -14.83
CA LEU A 45 6.88 -3.71 -14.10
C LEU A 45 6.98 -3.09 -12.71
N VAL A 46 6.93 -1.76 -12.62
CA VAL A 46 7.05 -1.01 -11.36
C VAL A 46 5.98 -1.42 -10.37
N PHE A 47 4.70 -1.40 -10.77
CA PHE A 47 3.60 -1.83 -9.92
C PHE A 47 3.65 -3.34 -9.59
N GLY A 48 4.27 -4.17 -10.47
CA GLY A 48 4.53 -5.57 -10.18
C GLY A 48 5.42 -5.74 -8.97
N VAL A 49 6.57 -5.08 -8.99
CA VAL A 49 7.53 -5.10 -7.88
C VAL A 49 6.91 -4.47 -6.63
N MET A 50 6.24 -3.33 -6.77
CA MET A 50 5.53 -2.67 -5.66
C MET A 50 4.59 -3.64 -4.94
N ASN A 51 3.71 -4.34 -5.68
CA ASN A 51 2.75 -5.25 -5.07
C ASN A 51 3.43 -6.41 -4.31
N TRP A 52 4.58 -6.91 -4.79
CA TRP A 52 5.35 -7.92 -4.07
C TRP A 52 5.90 -7.36 -2.75
N VAL A 53 6.43 -6.14 -2.76
CA VAL A 53 6.92 -5.47 -1.54
C VAL A 53 5.77 -5.24 -0.56
N GLU A 54 4.61 -4.78 -1.04
CA GLU A 54 3.39 -4.61 -0.23
C GLU A 54 2.96 -5.93 0.43
N LEU A 55 2.98 -7.05 -0.31
CA LEU A 55 2.65 -8.37 0.23
C LEU A 55 3.63 -8.80 1.33
N VAL A 56 4.92 -8.58 1.15
CA VAL A 56 5.93 -8.87 2.19
C VAL A 56 5.67 -8.03 3.44
N ILE A 57 5.41 -6.72 3.27
CA ILE A 57 5.05 -5.84 4.39
C ILE A 57 3.79 -6.34 5.10
N ALA A 58 2.74 -6.71 4.34
CA ALA A 58 1.48 -7.21 4.88
C ALA A 58 1.66 -8.51 5.67
N VAL A 59 2.49 -9.45 5.19
CA VAL A 59 2.80 -10.70 5.90
C VAL A 59 3.51 -10.42 7.23
N ILE A 60 4.52 -9.54 7.24
CA ILE A 60 5.24 -9.19 8.47
C ILE A 60 4.31 -8.45 9.45
N LEU A 61 3.47 -7.53 8.92
CA LEU A 61 2.47 -6.84 9.73
C LEU A 61 1.48 -7.82 10.34
N LEU A 62 0.91 -8.74 9.54
CA LEU A 62 0.02 -9.79 10.00
C LEU A 62 0.64 -10.62 11.12
N TRP A 63 1.90 -11.05 10.94
CA TRP A 63 2.63 -11.77 11.98
C TRP A 63 2.75 -10.95 13.28
N SER A 64 2.97 -9.63 13.17
CA SER A 64 3.02 -8.73 14.33
C SER A 64 1.68 -8.65 15.09
N LEU A 65 0.55 -8.82 14.38
CA LEU A 65 -0.79 -8.79 14.97
C LEU A 65 -1.12 -10.04 15.81
N LEU A 66 -0.39 -11.14 15.59
CA LEU A 66 -0.53 -12.38 16.36
C LEU A 66 0.11 -12.26 17.75
N LYS A 67 0.96 -11.25 17.98
CA LYS A 67 1.57 -11.00 19.28
C LYS A 67 0.61 -10.26 20.21
N SER A 68 0.80 -10.43 21.52
CA SER A 68 0.00 -9.77 22.56
C SER A 68 0.07 -8.23 22.49
N GLY A 69 -0.91 -7.56 23.11
CA GLY A 69 -0.94 -6.10 23.25
C GLY A 69 -1.47 -5.34 22.02
N VAL A 70 -2.14 -6.02 21.08
CA VAL A 70 -2.86 -5.39 19.98
C VAL A 70 -4.32 -5.24 20.35
N ASP A 71 -4.84 -4.01 20.25
CA ASP A 71 -6.26 -3.78 20.46
C ASP A 71 -7.08 -4.20 19.23
N ARG A 72 -8.39 -4.40 19.47
CA ARG A 72 -9.30 -4.90 18.43
C ARG A 72 -9.43 -3.93 17.25
N VAL A 73 -9.48 -2.62 17.53
CA VAL A 73 -9.67 -1.60 16.46
C VAL A 73 -8.47 -1.57 15.54
N TYR A 74 -7.24 -1.50 16.08
CA TYR A 74 -6.03 -1.55 15.27
C TYR A 74 -5.95 -2.83 14.45
N ARG A 75 -6.28 -3.97 15.05
CA ARG A 75 -6.29 -5.27 14.35
C ARG A 75 -7.30 -5.26 13.19
N SER A 76 -8.51 -4.75 13.40
CA SER A 76 -9.54 -4.67 12.36
C SER A 76 -9.09 -3.77 11.19
N VAL A 77 -8.51 -2.61 11.48
CA VAL A 77 -7.98 -1.71 10.45
C VAL A 77 -6.86 -2.38 9.66
N ALA A 78 -5.88 -3.00 10.35
CA ALA A 78 -4.78 -3.69 9.68
C ALA A 78 -5.25 -4.88 8.84
N CYS A 79 -6.21 -5.68 9.32
CA CYS A 79 -6.82 -6.75 8.52
C CYS A 79 -7.60 -6.20 7.32
N GLY A 80 -8.31 -5.09 7.47
CA GLY A 80 -8.99 -4.41 6.36
C GLY A 80 -8.01 -3.95 5.27
N LEU A 81 -6.87 -3.35 5.66
CA LEU A 81 -5.80 -2.96 4.73
C LEU A 81 -5.24 -4.16 3.95
N ILE A 82 -4.99 -5.27 4.65
CA ILE A 82 -4.53 -6.52 4.00
C ILE A 82 -5.60 -7.05 3.05
N GLY A 83 -6.88 -6.99 3.42
CA GLY A 83 -7.99 -7.38 2.54
C GLY A 83 -8.06 -6.54 1.26
N VAL A 84 -7.90 -5.21 1.36
CA VAL A 84 -7.84 -4.30 0.20
C VAL A 84 -6.63 -4.64 -0.68
N LEU A 85 -5.45 -4.88 -0.10
CA LEU A 85 -4.26 -5.28 -0.85
C LEU A 85 -4.48 -6.60 -1.60
N ILE A 86 -5.03 -7.61 -0.94
CA ILE A 86 -5.32 -8.92 -1.59
C ILE A 86 -6.28 -8.72 -2.76
N THR A 87 -7.36 -7.96 -2.58
CA THR A 87 -8.30 -7.64 -3.66
C THR A 87 -7.60 -6.92 -4.82
N LYS A 88 -6.75 -5.94 -4.51
CA LYS A 88 -5.95 -5.20 -5.51
C LYS A 88 -5.05 -6.15 -6.31
N VAL A 89 -4.33 -7.05 -5.64
CA VAL A 89 -3.34 -7.93 -6.28
C VAL A 89 -4.00 -9.10 -7.02
N VAL A 90 -5.04 -9.70 -6.44
CA VAL A 90 -5.64 -10.95 -6.96
C VAL A 90 -6.74 -10.65 -7.99
N VAL A 91 -7.48 -9.55 -7.83
CA VAL A 91 -8.63 -9.25 -8.70
C VAL A 91 -8.31 -8.11 -9.67
N ILE A 92 -7.96 -6.93 -9.14
CA ILE A 92 -7.83 -5.72 -9.97
C ILE A 92 -6.61 -5.84 -10.90
N ARG A 93 -5.50 -6.31 -10.39
CA ARG A 93 -4.23 -6.37 -11.13
C ARG A 93 -4.26 -7.31 -12.35
N PRO A 94 -4.76 -8.54 -12.28
CA PRO A 94 -4.85 -9.41 -13.45
C PRO A 94 -5.73 -8.81 -14.56
N LEU A 95 -6.87 -8.21 -14.19
CA LEU A 95 -7.75 -7.54 -15.15
C LEU A 95 -7.07 -6.33 -15.82
N LEU A 96 -6.34 -5.54 -15.03
CA LEU A 96 -5.59 -4.40 -15.55
C LEU A 96 -4.45 -4.85 -16.48
N ASN A 97 -3.76 -5.95 -16.16
CA ASN A 97 -2.71 -6.50 -17.01
C ASN A 97 -3.25 -6.98 -18.36
N GLN A 98 -4.38 -7.69 -18.39
CA GLN A 98 -5.02 -8.11 -19.65
C GLN A 98 -5.35 -6.91 -20.55
N ARG A 99 -5.83 -5.81 -19.95
CA ARG A 99 -6.09 -4.60 -20.71
C ARG A 99 -4.81 -3.91 -21.18
N THR A 100 -3.78 -3.89 -20.35
CA THR A 100 -2.46 -3.40 -20.77
C THR A 100 -1.92 -4.21 -21.94
N ASP A 101 -2.08 -5.53 -21.95
CA ASP A 101 -1.69 -6.39 -23.05
C ASP A 101 -2.42 -6.03 -24.35
N ALA A 102 -3.72 -5.71 -24.28
CA ALA A 102 -4.49 -5.27 -25.44
C ALA A 102 -4.00 -3.92 -26.01
N VAL A 103 -3.67 -2.97 -25.13
CA VAL A 103 -3.08 -1.68 -25.57
C VAL A 103 -1.70 -1.87 -26.19
N LEU A 104 -0.85 -2.72 -25.61
CA LEU A 104 0.47 -3.03 -26.14
C LEU A 104 0.40 -3.75 -27.49
N ALA A 105 -0.66 -4.54 -27.72
CA ALA A 105 -0.94 -5.20 -29.00
C ALA A 105 -1.59 -4.26 -30.05
N GLY A 106 -1.91 -3.00 -29.68
CA GLY A 106 -2.56 -2.04 -30.58
C GLY A 106 -4.04 -2.30 -30.81
N VAL A 107 -4.69 -3.13 -29.97
CA VAL A 107 -6.13 -3.52 -30.10
C VAL A 107 -7.04 -2.56 -29.32
N ASP A 108 -6.50 -1.82 -28.35
CA ASP A 108 -7.24 -0.89 -27.48
C ASP A 108 -6.50 0.46 -27.41
N GLU A 109 -7.25 1.58 -27.38
CA GLU A 109 -6.68 2.92 -27.31
C GLU A 109 -6.28 3.36 -25.90
N GLY A 110 -6.52 2.53 -24.89
CA GLY A 110 -6.26 2.83 -23.48
C GLY A 110 -7.45 3.54 -22.82
N GLY A 111 -7.25 3.90 -21.54
CA GLY A 111 -8.32 4.44 -20.70
C GLY A 111 -9.22 3.32 -20.13
N SER A 112 -9.33 3.23 -18.81
CA SER A 112 -10.08 2.12 -18.20
C SER A 112 -10.61 2.50 -16.82
N SER A 113 -11.88 2.14 -16.57
CA SER A 113 -12.46 2.16 -15.23
C SER A 113 -11.68 1.29 -14.24
N LEU A 114 -10.99 0.24 -14.73
CA LEU A 114 -10.11 -0.60 -13.90
C LEU A 114 -8.91 0.18 -13.35
N HIS A 115 -8.38 1.14 -14.11
CA HIS A 115 -7.32 2.02 -13.61
C HIS A 115 -7.83 2.94 -12.50
N LEU A 116 -9.04 3.48 -12.64
CA LEU A 116 -9.68 4.26 -11.57
C LEU A 116 -9.94 3.41 -10.33
N LEU A 117 -10.34 2.15 -10.50
CA LEU A 117 -10.53 1.22 -9.40
C LEU A 117 -9.21 0.92 -8.66
N TYR A 118 -8.10 0.80 -9.40
CA TYR A 118 -6.77 0.64 -8.81
C TYR A 118 -6.36 1.87 -7.99
N ILE A 119 -6.58 3.08 -8.54
CA ILE A 119 -6.32 4.36 -7.86
C ILE A 119 -7.20 4.47 -6.60
N ALA A 120 -8.47 4.09 -6.67
CA ALA A 120 -9.37 4.12 -5.52
C ALA A 120 -8.92 3.15 -4.42
N ALA A 121 -8.43 1.96 -4.79
CA ALA A 121 -7.86 1.01 -3.83
C ALA A 121 -6.61 1.59 -3.14
N ASP A 122 -5.70 2.24 -3.89
CA ASP A 122 -4.53 2.90 -3.31
C ASP A 122 -4.94 4.09 -2.42
N GLY A 123 -5.95 4.87 -2.80
CA GLY A 123 -6.51 5.92 -1.96
C GLY A 123 -7.06 5.39 -0.63
N LEU A 124 -7.79 4.28 -0.67
CA LEU A 124 -8.30 3.61 0.53
C LEU A 124 -7.17 3.08 1.42
N LEU A 125 -6.13 2.50 0.80
CA LEU A 125 -4.92 2.08 1.53
C LEU A 125 -4.23 3.26 2.20
N ILE A 126 -4.05 4.40 1.51
CA ILE A 126 -3.44 5.62 2.07
C ILE A 126 -4.20 6.08 3.32
N VAL A 127 -5.53 6.25 3.21
CA VAL A 127 -6.36 6.70 4.34
C VAL A 127 -6.27 5.71 5.51
N GLY A 128 -6.39 4.43 5.25
CA GLY A 128 -6.31 3.40 6.28
C GLY A 128 -4.91 3.28 6.91
N LEU A 129 -3.83 3.45 6.13
CA LEU A 129 -2.45 3.45 6.64
C LEU A 129 -2.18 4.67 7.52
N VAL A 130 -2.67 5.85 7.15
CA VAL A 130 -2.59 7.05 8.00
C VAL A 130 -3.34 6.81 9.32
N ALA A 131 -4.55 6.26 9.27
CA ALA A 131 -5.31 5.92 10.48
C ALA A 131 -4.55 4.90 11.36
N ALA A 132 -4.00 3.84 10.76
CA ALA A 132 -3.19 2.84 11.46
C ALA A 132 -1.96 3.47 12.14
N LEU A 133 -1.25 4.38 11.43
CA LEU A 133 -0.09 5.09 11.98
C LEU A 133 -0.47 5.98 13.16
N VAL A 134 -1.54 6.77 13.03
CA VAL A 134 -2.02 7.63 14.12
C VAL A 134 -2.38 6.81 15.35
N MET A 135 -3.09 5.69 15.16
CA MET A 135 -3.42 4.78 16.26
C MET A 135 -2.17 4.16 16.89
N ALA A 136 -1.21 3.73 16.06
CA ALA A 136 0.02 3.10 16.52
C ALA A 136 0.88 4.08 17.33
N VAL A 137 1.07 5.32 16.85
CA VAL A 137 1.83 6.36 17.55
C VAL A 137 1.16 6.72 18.88
N ARG A 138 -0.15 6.96 18.87
CA ARG A 138 -0.87 7.28 20.11
C ARG A 138 -0.72 6.18 21.16
N ARG A 139 -0.83 4.91 20.76
CA ARG A 139 -0.83 3.77 21.70
C ARG A 139 0.57 3.38 22.17
N TRP A 140 1.55 3.34 21.30
CA TRP A 140 2.87 2.75 21.60
C TRP A 140 3.99 3.77 21.78
N VAL A 141 3.75 5.05 21.46
CA VAL A 141 4.73 6.13 21.64
C VAL A 141 4.27 7.11 22.72
N LEU A 142 3.03 7.66 22.59
CA LEU A 142 2.58 8.75 23.46
C LEU A 142 1.97 8.25 24.77
N ILE A 143 1.34 7.07 24.79
CA ILE A 143 0.67 6.50 25.99
C ILE A 143 1.59 5.43 26.61
N ARG A 144 2.89 5.67 26.72
CA ARG A 144 3.70 4.93 27.69
C ARG A 144 3.38 5.50 29.06
N PRO A 145 2.79 4.72 30.00
CA PRO A 145 2.66 5.21 31.38
C PRO A 145 4.08 5.52 31.88
N ALA A 146 4.24 6.64 32.51
CA ALA A 146 5.40 6.98 33.32
C ALA A 146 5.44 6.03 34.55
N VAL A 147 5.81 4.77 34.28
CA VAL A 147 6.15 3.80 35.34
C VAL A 147 7.66 3.76 35.37
N ALA A 148 8.25 4.55 36.22
CA ALA A 148 9.54 4.40 36.91
C ALA A 148 10.11 5.76 37.32
N ALA A 149 9.42 6.47 38.19
CA ALA A 149 10.02 7.61 38.90
C ALA A 149 9.60 7.63 40.38
N ASP A 150 9.33 6.44 40.96
CA ASP A 150 9.09 6.35 42.39
C ASP A 150 9.74 5.07 42.96
N ASP A 151 11.04 5.04 42.91
CA ASP A 151 11.92 4.20 43.72
C ASP A 151 13.24 4.92 43.95
N ARG A 152 13.22 5.99 44.78
CA ARG A 152 14.37 6.49 45.54
C ARG A 152 13.96 6.99 46.92
#